data_619b9983a44657efda5748095c7a6441
#
_entry.id   619b9983a44657efda5748095c7a6441
#
_cell.length_a   1.000
_cell.length_b   1.000
_cell.length_c   1.000
_cell.angle_alpha   90.00
_cell.angle_beta   90.00
_cell.angle_gamma   90.00
#
_symmetry.space_group_name_H-M   'P 1'
#
loop_
_entity.id
_entity.type
_entity.pdbx_description
1 polymer ?
#
loop_
_entity_poly.entity_id
_entity_poly.type
_entity_poly.pdbx_seq_one_letter_code
_entity_poly.pdbx_strand_id
1 'polypeptide(L)' 'AKTEFEHQWEIGDILFSVVNLGRWINLSAEESLRLTNKRFSRRFEFMENKCKELGLDFISLNMESKEELWKEAKAEVG' A
#
# COMPACT_ATOMS: atom_id res chain seq x y z
N ALA A 1 -27.95 -3.83 -3.84
CA ALA A 1 -26.66 -3.15 -3.94
C ALA A 1 -26.60 -1.97 -2.97
N LYS A 2 -25.46 -1.72 -2.38
CA LYS A 2 -25.30 -0.62 -1.46
C LYS A 2 -25.06 0.69 -2.21
N THR A 3 -25.55 1.79 -1.63
CA THR A 3 -25.32 3.11 -2.18
C THR A 3 -23.87 3.54 -1.92
N GLU A 4 -23.42 4.57 -2.65
CA GLU A 4 -22.11 5.18 -2.43
C GLU A 4 -21.94 5.69 -0.99
N PHE A 5 -22.99 6.29 -0.43
CA PHE A 5 -22.96 6.75 0.97
C PHE A 5 -22.79 5.59 1.95
N GLU A 6 -23.43 4.48 1.71
CA GLU A 6 -23.30 3.30 2.58
C GLU A 6 -21.88 2.74 2.50
N HIS A 7 -21.29 2.71 1.30
CA HIS A 7 -19.90 2.30 1.15
C HIS A 7 -18.95 3.23 1.88
N GLN A 8 -19.18 4.53 1.80
CA GLN A 8 -18.35 5.50 2.53
C GLN A 8 -18.48 5.34 4.03
N TRP A 9 -19.68 5.09 4.54
CA TRP A 9 -19.90 4.84 5.96
C TRP A 9 -19.16 3.58 6.42
N GLU A 10 -19.18 2.54 5.63
CA GLU A 10 -18.46 1.31 5.95
C GLU A 10 -16.95 1.51 6.00
N ILE A 11 -16.41 2.23 5.04
CA ILE A 11 -14.98 2.58 5.03
C ILE A 11 -14.66 3.45 6.26
N GLY A 12 -15.51 4.43 6.55
CA GLY A 12 -15.34 5.29 7.72
C GLY A 12 -15.36 4.50 9.03
N ASP A 13 -16.25 3.51 9.13
CA ASP A 13 -16.33 2.64 10.31
C ASP A 13 -15.05 1.82 10.49
N ILE A 14 -14.49 1.32 9.41
CA ILE A 14 -13.22 0.57 9.44
C ILE A 14 -12.10 1.50 9.92
N LEU A 15 -12.00 2.69 9.35
CA LEU A 15 -11.00 3.67 9.73
C LEU A 15 -11.14 4.08 11.21
N PHE A 16 -12.37 4.29 11.66
CA PHE A 16 -12.66 4.61 13.05
C PHE A 16 -12.18 3.50 13.97
N SER A 17 -12.43 2.25 13.62
CA SER A 17 -12.00 1.10 14.40
C SER A 17 -10.48 1.01 14.47
N VAL A 18 -9.79 1.27 13.36
CA VAL A 18 -8.33 1.27 13.30
C VAL A 18 -7.75 2.38 14.19
N VAL A 19 -8.32 3.58 14.14
CA VAL A 19 -7.88 4.69 14.99
C VAL A 19 -8.05 4.34 16.47
N ASN A 20 -9.18 3.74 16.84
CA ASN A 20 -9.41 3.31 18.22
C ASN A 20 -8.43 2.22 18.65
N LEU A 21 -8.13 1.26 17.79
CA LEU A 21 -7.11 0.25 18.07
C LEU A 21 -5.76 0.90 18.35
N GLY A 22 -5.37 1.86 17.53
CA GLY A 22 -4.12 2.61 17.73
C GLY A 22 -4.08 3.27 19.11
N ARG A 23 -5.19 3.91 19.51
CA ARG A 23 -5.29 4.55 20.83
C ARG A 23 -5.13 3.54 21.97
N TRP A 24 -5.69 2.35 21.82
CA TRP A 24 -5.59 1.29 22.82
C TRP A 24 -4.16 0.82 23.04
N ILE A 25 -3.33 0.81 22.00
CA ILE A 25 -1.94 0.37 22.10
C ILE A 25 -0.94 1.54 22.09
N ASN A 26 -1.44 2.74 22.30
CA ASN A 26 -0.63 3.98 22.37
C ASN A 26 0.15 4.28 21.08
N LEU A 27 -0.47 4.02 19.92
CA LEU A 27 0.08 4.36 18.63
C LEU A 27 -0.84 5.32 17.89
N SER A 28 -0.25 6.24 17.15
CA SER A 28 -0.99 7.12 16.26
C SER A 28 -1.25 6.41 14.94
N ALA A 29 -2.53 6.24 14.58
CA ALA A 29 -2.91 5.66 13.28
C ALA A 29 -2.39 6.51 12.13
N GLU A 30 -2.44 7.83 12.28
CA GLU A 30 -1.94 8.78 11.27
C GLU A 30 -0.45 8.60 11.02
N GLU A 31 0.36 8.53 12.07
CA GLU A 31 1.79 8.30 11.97
C GLU A 31 2.11 6.93 11.37
N SER A 32 1.36 5.89 11.76
CA SER A 32 1.52 4.55 11.21
C SER A 32 1.24 4.54 9.71
N LEU A 33 0.21 5.25 9.27
CA LEU A 33 -0.11 5.36 7.85
C LEU A 33 0.99 6.13 7.09
N ARG A 34 1.52 7.19 7.67
CA ARG A 34 2.60 7.96 7.07
C ARG A 34 3.83 7.09 6.83
N LEU A 35 4.20 6.28 7.80
CA LEU A 35 5.33 5.36 7.68
C LEU A 35 5.08 4.28 6.64
N THR A 36 3.86 3.76 6.58
CA THR A 36 3.45 2.77 5.58
C THR A 36 3.52 3.35 4.18
N ASN A 37 3.04 4.59 3.99
CA ASN A 37 3.10 5.27 2.70
C ASN A 37 4.53 5.45 2.22
N LYS A 38 5.46 5.80 3.11
CA LYS A 38 6.87 5.91 2.76
C LYS A 38 7.45 4.58 2.31
N ARG A 39 7.11 3.50 3.04
CA ARG A 39 7.58 2.15 2.69
C ARG A 39 7.08 1.75 1.30
N PHE A 40 5.81 1.95 1.03
CA PHE A 40 5.22 1.60 -0.25
C PHE A 40 5.80 2.43 -1.39
N SER A 41 6.05 3.73 -1.16
CA SER A 41 6.69 4.58 -2.16
C SER A 41 8.07 4.07 -2.55
N ARG A 42 8.87 3.63 -1.59
CA ARG A 42 10.19 3.03 -1.86
C ARG A 42 10.08 1.75 -2.69
N ARG A 43 9.11 0.92 -2.35
CA ARG A 43 8.89 -0.33 -3.09
C ARG A 43 8.46 -0.07 -4.52
N PHE A 44 7.53 0.85 -4.74
CA PHE A 44 7.09 1.22 -6.08
C PHE A 44 8.23 1.83 -6.89
N GLU A 45 9.02 2.69 -6.29
CA GLU A 45 10.18 3.28 -6.95
C GLU A 45 11.17 2.20 -7.40
N PHE A 46 11.45 1.23 -6.54
CA PHE A 46 12.29 0.08 -6.88
C PHE A 46 11.71 -0.67 -8.09
N MET A 47 10.41 -0.97 -8.05
CA MET A 47 9.74 -1.71 -9.13
C MET A 47 9.81 -0.96 -10.45
N GLU A 48 9.54 0.34 -10.43
CA GLU A 48 9.61 1.19 -11.62
C GLU A 48 11.02 1.25 -12.20
N ASN A 49 12.02 1.41 -11.34
CA ASN A 49 13.42 1.46 -11.77
C ASN A 49 13.86 0.12 -12.35
N LYS A 50 13.43 -0.98 -11.77
CA LYS A 50 13.73 -2.31 -12.28
C LYS A 50 13.12 -2.52 -13.66
N CYS A 51 11.91 -2.06 -13.87
CA CYS A 51 11.26 -2.10 -15.17
C CYS A 51 12.02 -1.29 -16.21
N LYS A 52 12.51 -0.12 -15.85
CA LYS A 52 13.33 0.70 -16.75
C LYS A 52 14.61 -0.01 -17.14
N GLU A 53 15.30 -0.64 -16.21
CA GLU A 53 16.50 -1.41 -16.47
C GLU A 53 16.25 -2.54 -17.44
N LEU A 54 15.12 -3.21 -17.33
CA LEU A 54 14.76 -4.35 -18.17
C LEU A 54 14.04 -3.97 -19.46
N GLY A 55 13.78 -2.68 -19.65
CA GLY A 55 13.05 -2.20 -20.83
C GLY A 55 11.58 -2.61 -20.83
N LEU A 56 10.99 -2.78 -19.64
CA LEU A 56 9.60 -3.18 -19.47
C LEU A 56 8.73 -2.00 -19.08
N ASP A 57 7.45 -2.06 -19.49
CA ASP A 57 6.44 -1.11 -19.07
C ASP A 57 5.71 -1.68 -17.84
N PHE A 58 5.88 -1.04 -16.70
CA PHE A 58 5.29 -1.49 -15.44
C PHE A 58 3.77 -1.68 -15.54
N ILE A 59 3.09 -0.75 -16.19
CA ILE A 59 1.62 -0.79 -16.31
C ILE A 59 1.15 -2.00 -17.11
N SER A 60 1.95 -2.41 -18.11
CA SER A 60 1.61 -3.52 -19.00
C SER A 60 1.96 -4.90 -18.45
N LEU A 61 2.67 -4.96 -17.32
CA LEU A 61 3.04 -6.26 -16.74
C LEU A 61 1.80 -7.01 -16.26
N ASN A 62 1.85 -8.34 -16.37
CA ASN A 62 0.80 -9.17 -15.78
C ASN A 62 0.94 -9.22 -14.26
N MET A 63 -0.08 -9.72 -13.60
CA MET A 63 -0.12 -9.75 -12.14
C MET A 63 1.01 -10.59 -11.54
N GLU A 64 1.34 -11.71 -12.15
CA GLU A 64 2.41 -12.59 -11.69
C GLU A 64 3.77 -11.87 -11.67
N SER A 65 4.09 -11.17 -12.75
CA SER A 65 5.32 -10.39 -12.83
C SER A 65 5.35 -9.26 -11.82
N LYS A 66 4.22 -8.59 -11.61
CA LYS A 66 4.11 -7.54 -10.59
C LYS A 66 4.34 -8.09 -9.20
N GLU A 67 3.81 -9.26 -8.89
CA GLU A 67 4.01 -9.90 -7.59
C GLU A 67 5.46 -10.26 -7.35
N GLU A 68 6.15 -10.76 -8.38
CA GLU A 68 7.58 -11.07 -8.26
C GLU A 68 8.41 -9.82 -8.00
N LEU A 69 8.13 -8.74 -8.73
CA LEU A 69 8.79 -7.45 -8.50
C LEU A 69 8.51 -6.92 -7.09
N TRP A 70 7.29 -7.09 -6.61
CA TRP A 70 6.91 -6.69 -5.26
C TRP A 70 7.71 -7.45 -4.21
N LYS A 71 7.90 -8.76 -4.40
CA LYS A 71 8.72 -9.57 -3.50
C LYS A 71 10.17 -9.12 -3.51
N GLU A 72 10.73 -8.84 -4.69
CA GLU A 72 12.08 -8.28 -4.81
C GLU A 72 12.19 -6.94 -4.09
N ALA A 73 11.23 -6.06 -4.30
CA ALA A 73 11.21 -4.75 -3.65
C ALA A 73 11.23 -4.90 -2.12
N LYS A 74 10.42 -5.79 -1.58
CA LYS A 74 10.41 -6.05 -0.14
C LYS A 74 11.77 -6.56 0.38
N ALA A 75 12.44 -7.37 -0.39
CA ALA A 75 13.76 -7.89 -0.02
C ALA A 75 14.85 -6.83 -0.09
N GLU A 76 14.79 -5.94 -1.08
CA GLU A 76 15.84 -4.95 -1.33
C GLU A 76 15.67 -3.66 -0.53
N VAL A 77 14.46 -3.16 -0.37
CA VAL A 77 14.23 -1.87 0.28
C VAL A 77 13.38 -1.96 1.55
N GLY A 78 12.90 -3.12 1.88
CA GLY A 78 12.12 -3.32 3.11
C GLY A 78 10.62 -2.99 2.98
#